data_a972b4db16070d4065a082eca341331c
#
_entry.id   a972b4db16070d4065a082eca341331c
#
_cell.length_a   1.000
_cell.length_b   1.000
_cell.length_c   1.000
_cell.angle_alpha   90.00
_cell.angle_beta   90.00
_cell.angle_gamma   90.00
#
_symmetry.space_group_name_H-M   'P 1'
#
loop_
_entity.id
_entity.type
_entity.pdbx_description
1 polymer ?
#
loop_
_entity_poly.entity_id
_entity_poly.type
_entity_poly.pdbx_seq_one_letter_code
_entity_poly.pdbx_strand_id
1 'polypeptide(L)'
;MEKQLIGWIFDIQRFSVHDGQGIRTNVFFKGCPLRCDWCSNPESQLLRPQPLYDEKKCIGCGHCAQTCTQNAITTQPTYTIDVARCMHCETHSCASVCYAKALTIAGRPYTVDEVLRIVKKDAMFYGTSNGGLTVTGGEAVVQTEFLVELLKRCKEAGIHTSIETCSACSWDKIRQTLPYIDEYLCDVKHTDPVKLRAETGGDAQMLLDNIRKLAENGAKILARVPMIPGFNTDEAEVESIGRFIASCKIPRVEILNFHRLGVPK
;
A
#
# COMPACT_ATOMS: atom_id res chain seq x y z
N MET A 1 -28.84 -13.11 -4.02
CA MET A 1 -28.17 -11.95 -3.42
C MET A 1 -26.73 -11.99 -3.89
N GLU A 2 -26.29 -11.04 -4.71
CA GLU A 2 -24.88 -10.93 -5.08
C GLU A 2 -24.05 -10.73 -3.80
N LYS A 3 -22.98 -11.51 -3.67
CA LYS A 3 -22.07 -11.39 -2.55
C LYS A 3 -21.36 -10.02 -2.64
N GLN A 4 -21.64 -9.12 -1.71
CA GLN A 4 -21.03 -7.82 -1.67
C GLN A 4 -19.50 -7.95 -1.51
N LEU A 5 -18.75 -7.42 -2.46
CA LEU A 5 -17.28 -7.40 -2.40
C LEU A 5 -16.80 -6.46 -1.29
N ILE A 6 -15.92 -6.96 -0.45
CA ILE A 6 -15.33 -6.23 0.66
C ILE A 6 -13.81 -6.10 0.44
N GLY A 7 -13.31 -4.88 0.54
CA GLY A 7 -11.87 -4.57 0.54
C GLY A 7 -11.40 -4.10 1.91
N TRP A 8 -10.23 -4.56 2.32
CA TRP A 8 -9.55 -4.08 3.53
C TRP A 8 -8.70 -2.87 3.19
N ILE A 9 -9.06 -1.70 3.74
CA ILE A 9 -8.41 -0.41 3.49
C ILE A 9 -8.02 0.19 4.84
N PHE A 10 -6.80 0.73 4.95
CA PHE A 10 -6.37 1.32 6.21
C PHE A 10 -6.44 2.85 6.21
N ASP A 11 -6.39 3.49 5.04
CA ASP A 11 -6.54 4.94 4.93
C ASP A 11 -7.13 5.35 3.58
N ILE A 12 -7.78 6.52 3.54
CA ILE A 12 -8.22 7.19 2.32
C ILE A 12 -7.85 8.67 2.45
N GLN A 13 -6.84 9.09 1.71
CA GLN A 13 -6.34 10.46 1.70
C GLN A 13 -6.86 11.21 0.48
N ARG A 14 -7.57 12.27 0.74
CA ARG A 14 -8.08 13.17 -0.29
C ARG A 14 -7.08 14.31 -0.52
N PHE A 15 -7.10 14.91 -1.72
CA PHE A 15 -6.23 16.03 -2.10
C PHE A 15 -4.72 15.73 -2.06
N SER A 16 -4.31 14.49 -2.35
CA SER A 16 -2.90 14.16 -2.57
C SER A 16 -2.39 14.73 -3.90
N VAL A 17 -1.12 15.14 -3.92
CA VAL A 17 -0.43 15.69 -5.11
C VAL A 17 0.88 14.98 -5.40
N HIS A 18 1.14 13.86 -4.75
CA HIS A 18 2.44 13.15 -4.82
C HIS A 18 2.39 11.80 -5.54
N ASP A 19 1.20 11.21 -5.72
CA ASP A 19 1.06 9.84 -6.21
C ASP A 19 0.39 9.80 -7.59
N GLY A 20 1.00 10.47 -8.55
CA GLY A 20 0.52 10.63 -9.91
C GLY A 20 0.19 12.09 -10.23
N GLN A 21 -0.29 12.32 -11.46
CA GLN A 21 -0.58 13.67 -11.96
C GLN A 21 -1.85 14.24 -11.31
N GLY A 22 -1.82 15.54 -11.01
CA GLY A 22 -2.97 16.33 -10.54
C GLY A 22 -3.37 16.04 -9.09
N ILE A 23 -4.56 16.51 -8.72
CA ILE A 23 -5.14 16.28 -7.39
C ILE A 23 -5.77 14.88 -7.38
N ARG A 24 -5.41 14.08 -6.38
CA ARG A 24 -5.83 12.69 -6.31
C ARG A 24 -6.47 12.33 -4.98
N THR A 25 -7.33 11.33 -5.02
CA THR A 25 -7.73 10.61 -3.81
C THR A 25 -6.95 9.31 -3.77
N ASN A 26 -6.11 9.14 -2.73
CA ASN A 26 -5.33 7.93 -2.51
C ASN A 26 -6.10 6.97 -1.62
N VAL A 27 -6.26 5.72 -2.07
CA VAL A 27 -6.89 4.64 -1.32
C VAL A 27 -5.82 3.61 -0.95
N PHE A 28 -5.54 3.49 0.35
CA PHE A 28 -4.48 2.66 0.90
C PHE A 28 -4.99 1.28 1.30
N PHE A 29 -4.67 0.29 0.49
CA PHE A 29 -5.07 -1.10 0.69
C PHE A 29 -4.21 -1.80 1.73
N LYS A 30 -4.80 -2.75 2.45
CA LYS A 30 -4.07 -3.70 3.29
C LYS A 30 -3.68 -4.93 2.49
N GLY A 31 -2.67 -5.64 3.01
CA GLY A 31 -2.07 -6.81 2.37
C GLY A 31 -0.88 -6.43 1.49
N CYS A 32 0.30 -6.89 1.91
CA CYS A 32 1.50 -6.81 1.08
C CYS A 32 2.29 -8.11 1.25
N PRO A 33 2.76 -8.76 0.17
CA PRO A 33 3.59 -9.94 0.30
C PRO A 33 5.04 -9.61 0.68
N LEU A 34 5.46 -8.34 0.53
CA LEU A 34 6.79 -7.89 0.91
C LEU A 34 6.87 -7.48 2.38
N ARG A 35 8.10 -7.50 2.92
CA ARG A 35 8.48 -7.10 4.29
C ARG A 35 9.69 -6.21 4.26
N CYS A 36 9.61 -5.12 3.46
CA CYS A 36 10.72 -4.19 3.33
C CYS A 36 11.05 -3.54 4.67
N ASP A 37 12.32 -3.53 5.07
CA ASP A 37 12.78 -2.96 6.34
C ASP A 37 12.54 -1.44 6.42
N TRP A 38 12.47 -0.78 5.27
CA TRP A 38 12.16 0.66 5.15
C TRP A 38 10.70 0.98 4.84
N CYS A 39 9.80 0.03 5.03
CA CYS A 39 8.39 0.21 4.65
C CYS A 39 7.78 1.48 5.26
N SER A 40 7.22 2.35 4.42
CA SER A 40 6.52 3.57 4.87
C SER A 40 5.19 3.27 5.55
N ASN A 41 4.57 2.15 5.18
CA ASN A 41 3.25 1.74 5.64
C ASN A 41 3.27 0.30 6.19
N PRO A 42 4.03 0.00 7.27
CA PRO A 42 4.11 -1.35 7.84
C PRO A 42 2.73 -1.87 8.30
N GLU A 43 1.82 -0.95 8.66
CA GLU A 43 0.43 -1.24 8.98
C GLU A 43 -0.38 -1.81 7.81
N SER A 44 0.13 -1.71 6.59
CA SER A 44 -0.51 -2.29 5.41
C SER A 44 -0.18 -3.76 5.18
N GLN A 45 0.87 -4.28 5.80
CA GLN A 45 1.43 -5.60 5.46
C GLN A 45 0.45 -6.76 5.68
N LEU A 46 -0.32 -6.73 6.76
CA LEU A 46 -1.32 -7.77 7.04
C LEU A 46 -2.64 -7.46 6.32
N LEU A 47 -3.28 -8.49 5.75
CA LEU A 47 -4.60 -8.37 5.08
C LEU A 47 -5.76 -8.34 6.09
N ARG A 48 -5.55 -7.78 7.27
CA ARG A 48 -6.55 -7.68 8.34
C ARG A 48 -6.29 -6.46 9.21
N PRO A 49 -7.26 -6.03 10.02
CA PRO A 49 -7.03 -4.96 10.99
C PRO A 49 -5.88 -5.33 11.94
N GLN A 50 -5.12 -4.33 12.34
CA GLN A 50 -4.04 -4.50 13.31
C GLN A 50 -3.92 -3.26 14.21
N PRO A 51 -3.52 -3.42 15.48
CA PRO A 51 -3.31 -2.30 16.37
C PRO A 51 -2.07 -1.50 15.95
N LEU A 52 -2.19 -0.18 16.05
CA LEU A 52 -1.09 0.77 16.03
C LEU A 52 -0.97 1.43 17.38
N TYR A 53 0.25 1.55 17.90
CA TYR A 53 0.52 2.13 19.20
C TYR A 53 1.47 3.32 19.10
N ASP A 54 1.03 4.45 19.58
CA ASP A 54 1.81 5.69 19.70
C ASP A 54 2.21 5.91 21.15
N GLU A 55 3.45 5.57 21.49
CA GLU A 55 3.99 5.69 22.85
C GLU A 55 3.90 7.13 23.37
N LYS A 56 4.07 8.14 22.49
CA LYS A 56 4.06 9.56 22.90
C LYS A 56 2.69 10.03 23.37
N LYS A 57 1.61 9.37 22.96
CA LYS A 57 0.25 9.67 23.39
C LYS A 57 -0.18 8.85 24.58
N CYS A 58 0.54 7.76 24.91
CA CYS A 58 0.13 6.85 25.97
C CYS A 58 0.26 7.48 27.34
N ILE A 59 -0.84 7.48 28.12
CA ILE A 59 -0.88 7.98 29.51
C ILE A 59 -0.73 6.87 30.55
N GLY A 60 -0.45 5.63 30.15
CA GLY A 60 -0.18 4.50 31.04
C GLY A 60 -1.38 3.97 31.83
N CYS A 61 -2.64 4.28 31.42
CA CYS A 61 -3.83 3.94 32.21
C CYS A 61 -4.18 2.43 32.26
N GLY A 62 -3.63 1.60 31.39
CA GLY A 62 -3.80 0.14 31.39
C GLY A 62 -5.16 -0.39 30.91
N HIS A 63 -6.15 0.47 30.58
CA HIS A 63 -7.50 0.02 30.19
C HIS A 63 -7.49 -0.90 28.95
N CYS A 64 -6.58 -0.66 28.00
CA CYS A 64 -6.46 -1.49 26.80
C CYS A 64 -6.08 -2.95 27.13
N ALA A 65 -5.19 -3.16 28.11
CA ALA A 65 -4.81 -4.51 28.55
C ALA A 65 -5.98 -5.21 29.29
N GLN A 66 -6.69 -4.47 30.16
CA GLN A 66 -7.85 -5.01 30.89
C GLN A 66 -9.00 -5.42 29.96
N THR A 67 -9.18 -4.70 28.85
CA THR A 67 -10.26 -4.96 27.87
C THR A 67 -9.85 -5.96 26.79
N CYS A 68 -8.58 -6.35 26.72
CA CYS A 68 -8.07 -7.22 25.66
C CYS A 68 -8.56 -8.66 25.83
N THR A 69 -9.51 -9.09 25.00
CA THR A 69 -10.09 -10.44 25.01
C THR A 69 -9.08 -11.53 24.63
N GLN A 70 -7.98 -11.17 23.98
CA GLN A 70 -6.93 -12.11 23.56
C GLN A 70 -5.73 -12.12 24.52
N ASN A 71 -5.76 -11.31 25.59
CA ASN A 71 -4.60 -11.13 26.48
C ASN A 71 -3.31 -10.81 25.72
N ALA A 72 -3.42 -10.02 24.66
CA ALA A 72 -2.31 -9.71 23.74
C ALA A 72 -1.53 -8.46 24.15
N ILE A 73 -1.99 -7.70 25.16
CA ILE A 73 -1.38 -6.43 25.56
C ILE A 73 -0.75 -6.58 26.94
N THR A 74 0.53 -6.27 27.03
CA THR A 74 1.29 -6.16 28.27
C THR A 74 1.70 -4.71 28.49
N THR A 75 1.51 -4.20 29.71
CA THR A 75 1.81 -2.79 30.03
C THR A 75 3.01 -2.62 30.96
N GLN A 76 3.51 -3.69 31.55
CA GLN A 76 4.64 -3.73 32.49
C GLN A 76 5.58 -4.89 32.16
N PRO A 77 6.92 -4.76 32.28
CA PRO A 77 7.65 -3.50 32.54
C PRO A 77 7.65 -2.55 31.32
N THR A 78 7.35 -3.05 30.14
CA THR A 78 7.29 -2.31 28.88
C THR A 78 5.99 -2.60 28.16
N TYR A 79 5.42 -1.60 27.51
CA TYR A 79 4.22 -1.79 26.69
C TYR A 79 4.55 -2.64 25.46
N THR A 80 3.85 -3.76 25.31
CA THR A 80 4.02 -4.65 24.14
C THR A 80 2.67 -5.15 23.66
N ILE A 81 2.57 -5.43 22.36
CA ILE A 81 1.41 -6.07 21.73
C ILE A 81 1.87 -7.36 21.06
N ASP A 82 1.34 -8.49 21.50
CA ASP A 82 1.53 -9.77 20.83
C ASP A 82 0.64 -9.80 19.57
N VAL A 83 1.25 -9.51 18.43
CA VAL A 83 0.54 -9.43 17.14
C VAL A 83 -0.07 -10.79 16.77
N ALA A 84 0.58 -11.92 17.11
CA ALA A 84 0.06 -13.25 16.81
C ALA A 84 -1.26 -13.52 17.53
N ARG A 85 -1.39 -13.10 18.79
CA ARG A 85 -2.65 -13.17 19.53
C ARG A 85 -3.69 -12.19 18.98
N CYS A 86 -3.28 -10.96 18.67
CA CYS A 86 -4.17 -9.96 18.04
C CYS A 86 -4.79 -10.43 16.73
N MET A 87 -4.11 -11.30 16.00
CA MET A 87 -4.59 -11.82 14.72
C MET A 87 -5.91 -12.62 14.85
N HIS A 88 -6.27 -13.07 16.02
CA HIS A 88 -7.52 -13.82 16.32
C HIS A 88 -8.60 -12.91 16.93
N CYS A 89 -8.36 -11.59 17.05
CA CYS A 89 -9.29 -10.66 17.64
C CYS A 89 -10.30 -10.13 16.60
N GLU A 90 -11.58 -10.22 16.91
CA GLU A 90 -12.65 -9.70 16.05
C GLU A 90 -13.15 -8.31 16.50
N THR A 91 -13.05 -8.01 17.81
CA THR A 91 -13.68 -6.82 18.39
C THR A 91 -12.80 -5.58 18.43
N HIS A 92 -11.47 -5.78 18.61
CA HIS A 92 -10.50 -4.69 18.80
C HIS A 92 -10.93 -3.64 19.84
N SER A 93 -11.65 -4.08 20.85
CA SER A 93 -12.22 -3.21 21.91
C SER A 93 -11.17 -2.41 22.68
N CYS A 94 -9.93 -2.89 22.73
CA CYS A 94 -8.79 -2.19 23.33
C CYS A 94 -8.56 -0.78 22.73
N ALA A 95 -8.81 -0.59 21.45
CA ALA A 95 -8.68 0.73 20.81
C ALA A 95 -9.85 1.66 21.14
N SER A 96 -11.07 1.12 21.29
CA SER A 96 -12.26 1.93 21.62
C SER A 96 -12.23 2.51 23.03
N VAL A 97 -11.54 1.83 23.97
CA VAL A 97 -11.37 2.32 25.36
C VAL A 97 -10.13 3.21 25.54
N CYS A 98 -9.36 3.46 24.49
CA CYS A 98 -8.18 4.30 24.58
C CYS A 98 -8.53 5.79 24.43
N TYR A 99 -8.80 6.47 25.55
CA TYR A 99 -9.16 7.89 25.56
C TYR A 99 -8.07 8.81 24.99
N ALA A 100 -6.80 8.44 25.22
CA ALA A 100 -5.64 9.19 24.70
C ALA A 100 -5.41 8.99 23.20
N LYS A 101 -6.16 8.08 22.54
CA LYS A 101 -5.93 7.68 21.13
C LYS A 101 -4.50 7.21 20.86
N ALA A 102 -3.81 6.73 21.89
CA ALA A 102 -2.51 6.11 21.77
C ALA A 102 -2.56 4.75 21.08
N LEU A 103 -3.68 4.03 21.23
CA LEU A 103 -3.95 2.77 20.55
C LEU A 103 -5.08 2.96 19.55
N THR A 104 -4.81 2.67 18.29
CA THR A 104 -5.78 2.76 17.19
C THR A 104 -5.72 1.47 16.36
N ILE A 105 -6.68 1.28 15.47
CA ILE A 105 -6.71 0.11 14.57
C ILE A 105 -6.52 0.58 13.13
N ALA A 106 -5.48 0.06 12.49
CA ALA A 106 -5.25 0.26 11.07
C ALA A 106 -6.00 -0.78 10.26
N GLY A 107 -6.89 -0.32 9.42
CA GLY A 107 -7.67 -1.15 8.50
C GLY A 107 -9.08 -1.43 8.99
N ARG A 108 -10.03 -1.24 8.08
CA ARG A 108 -11.42 -1.62 8.23
C ARG A 108 -11.98 -2.12 6.89
N PRO A 109 -13.08 -2.87 6.91
CA PRO A 109 -13.74 -3.28 5.69
C PRO A 109 -14.45 -2.09 5.01
N TYR A 110 -14.41 -2.08 3.69
CA TYR A 110 -15.16 -1.16 2.84
C TYR A 110 -15.84 -1.92 1.72
N THR A 111 -17.02 -1.49 1.36
CA THR A 111 -17.65 -1.87 0.09
C THR A 111 -17.12 -1.01 -1.05
N VAL A 112 -17.25 -1.49 -2.29
CA VAL A 112 -16.89 -0.70 -3.48
C VAL A 112 -17.69 0.62 -3.53
N ASP A 113 -18.99 0.58 -3.17
CA ASP A 113 -19.85 1.76 -3.14
C ASP A 113 -19.40 2.82 -2.13
N GLU A 114 -18.92 2.40 -0.96
CA GLU A 114 -18.40 3.33 0.06
C GLU A 114 -17.17 4.05 -0.45
N VAL A 115 -16.20 3.31 -1.02
CA VAL A 115 -14.98 3.92 -1.57
C VAL A 115 -15.31 4.83 -2.74
N LEU A 116 -16.12 4.37 -3.68
CA LEU A 116 -16.51 5.15 -4.85
C LEU A 116 -17.23 6.45 -4.46
N ARG A 117 -18.08 6.42 -3.44
CA ARG A 117 -18.76 7.62 -2.92
C ARG A 117 -17.75 8.64 -2.38
N ILE A 118 -16.68 8.18 -1.71
CA ILE A 118 -15.63 9.08 -1.22
C ILE A 118 -14.85 9.67 -2.39
N VAL A 119 -14.41 8.83 -3.34
CA VAL A 119 -13.66 9.24 -4.53
C VAL A 119 -14.44 10.25 -5.37
N LYS A 120 -15.72 10.02 -5.59
CA LYS A 120 -16.60 10.94 -6.36
C LYS A 120 -16.77 12.33 -5.75
N LYS A 121 -16.53 12.50 -4.45
CA LYS A 121 -16.59 13.84 -3.81
C LYS A 121 -15.58 14.82 -4.38
N ASP A 122 -14.48 14.33 -4.95
CA ASP A 122 -13.39 15.13 -5.49
C ASP A 122 -13.41 15.23 -7.03
N ALA A 123 -14.46 14.70 -7.68
CA ALA A 123 -14.54 14.62 -9.14
C ALA A 123 -14.33 15.99 -9.85
N MET A 124 -14.82 17.09 -9.25
CA MET A 124 -14.64 18.43 -9.77
C MET A 124 -13.15 18.81 -9.85
N PHE A 125 -12.37 18.43 -8.86
CA PHE A 125 -10.92 18.72 -8.82
C PHE A 125 -10.12 17.83 -9.77
N TYR A 126 -10.57 16.61 -10.04
CA TYR A 126 -9.91 15.73 -11.02
C TYR A 126 -9.96 16.32 -12.43
N GLY A 127 -11.13 16.81 -12.85
CA GLY A 127 -11.31 17.40 -14.20
C GLY A 127 -10.44 18.62 -14.44
N THR A 128 -10.20 19.45 -13.42
CA THR A 128 -9.41 20.69 -13.55
C THR A 128 -7.91 20.47 -13.40
N SER A 129 -7.49 19.38 -12.75
CA SER A 129 -6.07 19.09 -12.46
C SER A 129 -5.48 17.94 -13.27
N ASN A 130 -6.28 17.24 -14.07
CA ASN A 130 -5.95 15.94 -14.66
C ASN A 130 -5.60 14.87 -13.60
N GLY A 131 -6.27 14.95 -12.45
CA GLY A 131 -6.13 14.03 -11.33
C GLY A 131 -7.07 12.84 -11.38
N GLY A 132 -7.27 12.18 -10.23
CA GLY A 132 -8.16 11.01 -10.15
C GLY A 132 -7.96 10.17 -8.90
N LEU A 133 -8.21 8.86 -9.03
CA LEU A 133 -7.95 7.86 -8.02
C LEU A 133 -6.53 7.34 -8.15
N THR A 134 -5.80 7.21 -7.03
CA THR A 134 -4.62 6.34 -6.91
C THR A 134 -4.90 5.25 -5.89
N VAL A 135 -4.74 3.99 -6.28
CA VAL A 135 -4.75 2.87 -5.34
C VAL A 135 -3.31 2.54 -4.95
N THR A 136 -3.06 2.38 -3.66
CA THR A 136 -1.73 2.22 -3.06
C THR A 136 -1.82 1.46 -1.73
N GLY A 137 -0.86 1.63 -0.84
CA GLY A 137 -0.85 1.13 0.55
C GLY A 137 0.14 0.01 0.75
N GLY A 138 -0.35 -1.25 0.80
CA GLY A 138 0.45 -2.45 0.67
C GLY A 138 0.67 -2.79 -0.81
N GLU A 139 0.20 -3.95 -1.23
CA GLU A 139 0.09 -4.30 -2.65
C GLU A 139 -1.40 -4.47 -2.99
N ALA A 140 -2.01 -3.46 -3.61
CA ALA A 140 -3.45 -3.43 -3.84
C ALA A 140 -3.94 -4.62 -4.68
N VAL A 141 -3.09 -5.15 -5.58
CA VAL A 141 -3.39 -6.33 -6.41
C VAL A 141 -3.62 -7.60 -5.59
N VAL A 142 -3.19 -7.66 -4.32
CA VAL A 142 -3.51 -8.79 -3.42
C VAL A 142 -5.02 -8.97 -3.29
N GLN A 143 -5.79 -7.88 -3.32
CA GLN A 143 -7.26 -7.85 -3.25
C GLN A 143 -7.88 -7.67 -4.64
N THR A 144 -7.49 -8.51 -5.61
CA THR A 144 -7.77 -8.35 -7.05
C THR A 144 -9.25 -8.15 -7.38
N GLU A 145 -10.15 -8.96 -6.83
CA GLU A 145 -11.58 -8.89 -7.14
C GLU A 145 -12.19 -7.53 -6.74
N PHE A 146 -11.90 -7.08 -5.53
CA PHE A 146 -12.35 -5.79 -5.03
C PHE A 146 -11.72 -4.63 -5.83
N LEU A 147 -10.40 -4.73 -6.07
CA LEU A 147 -9.64 -3.73 -6.82
C LEU A 147 -10.19 -3.54 -8.23
N VAL A 148 -10.37 -4.62 -8.97
CA VAL A 148 -10.86 -4.59 -10.37
C VAL A 148 -12.26 -3.98 -10.43
N GLU A 149 -13.16 -4.35 -9.54
CA GLU A 149 -14.51 -3.79 -9.50
C GLU A 149 -14.49 -2.28 -9.17
N LEU A 150 -13.69 -1.87 -8.19
CA LEU A 150 -13.52 -0.45 -7.87
C LEU A 150 -13.01 0.36 -9.08
N LEU A 151 -11.94 -0.13 -9.72
CA LEU A 151 -11.33 0.54 -10.86
C LEU A 151 -12.28 0.63 -12.05
N LYS A 152 -12.98 -0.46 -12.36
CA LYS A 152 -14.01 -0.51 -13.41
C LYS A 152 -15.05 0.58 -13.19
N ARG A 153 -15.60 0.68 -11.99
CA ARG A 153 -16.62 1.69 -11.67
C ARG A 153 -16.08 3.12 -11.65
N CYS A 154 -14.80 3.31 -11.34
CA CYS A 154 -14.14 4.60 -11.50
C CYS A 154 -14.01 4.98 -12.98
N LYS A 155 -13.63 4.05 -13.85
CA LYS A 155 -13.57 4.27 -15.30
C LYS A 155 -14.95 4.59 -15.88
N GLU A 156 -15.99 3.87 -15.49
CA GLU A 156 -17.38 4.16 -15.88
C GLU A 156 -17.84 5.56 -15.45
N ALA A 157 -17.28 6.07 -14.34
CA ALA A 157 -17.53 7.42 -13.86
C ALA A 157 -16.61 8.50 -14.51
N GLY A 158 -15.78 8.14 -15.49
CA GLY A 158 -14.83 9.05 -16.15
C GLY A 158 -13.66 9.50 -15.26
N ILE A 159 -13.35 8.76 -14.18
CA ILE A 159 -12.27 9.08 -13.25
C ILE A 159 -10.98 8.40 -13.73
N HIS A 160 -9.92 9.18 -13.89
CA HIS A 160 -8.58 8.68 -14.19
C HIS A 160 -8.05 7.83 -13.02
N THR A 161 -7.45 6.68 -13.32
CA THR A 161 -7.01 5.69 -12.34
C THR A 161 -5.50 5.44 -12.42
N SER A 162 -4.83 5.46 -11.29
CA SER A 162 -3.43 5.07 -11.16
C SER A 162 -3.27 4.01 -10.07
N ILE A 163 -2.23 3.22 -10.16
CA ILE A 163 -1.82 2.27 -9.15
C ILE A 163 -0.35 2.44 -8.79
N GLU A 164 -0.06 2.51 -7.50
CA GLU A 164 1.27 2.28 -6.95
C GLU A 164 1.44 0.79 -6.66
N THR A 165 2.45 0.17 -7.25
CA THR A 165 2.65 -1.27 -7.11
C THR A 165 4.12 -1.65 -7.06
N CYS A 166 4.45 -2.59 -6.19
CA CYS A 166 5.74 -3.28 -6.21
C CYS A 166 5.72 -4.50 -7.16
N SER A 167 4.59 -4.75 -7.84
CA SER A 167 4.39 -5.88 -8.77
C SER A 167 4.59 -7.27 -8.14
N ALA A 168 4.44 -7.38 -6.82
CA ALA A 168 4.67 -8.61 -6.06
C ALA A 168 3.44 -9.52 -6.00
N CYS A 169 2.82 -9.78 -7.13
CA CYS A 169 1.68 -10.69 -7.28
C CYS A 169 1.85 -11.55 -8.53
N SER A 170 1.06 -12.62 -8.66
CA SER A 170 1.05 -13.39 -9.90
C SER A 170 0.60 -12.53 -11.09
N TRP A 171 1.17 -12.80 -12.26
CA TRP A 171 0.80 -12.10 -13.50
C TRP A 171 -0.71 -12.19 -13.78
N ASP A 172 -1.34 -13.33 -13.50
CA ASP A 172 -2.77 -13.52 -13.68
C ASP A 172 -3.64 -12.55 -12.89
N LYS A 173 -3.17 -12.08 -11.75
CA LYS A 173 -3.82 -11.02 -10.98
C LYS A 173 -3.55 -9.64 -11.57
N ILE A 174 -2.29 -9.34 -11.86
CA ILE A 174 -1.89 -8.04 -12.41
C ILE A 174 -2.56 -7.77 -13.75
N ARG A 175 -2.56 -8.73 -14.68
CA ARG A 175 -3.17 -8.56 -16.02
C ARG A 175 -4.65 -8.20 -15.99
N GLN A 176 -5.38 -8.55 -14.93
CA GLN A 176 -6.80 -8.19 -14.79
C GLN A 176 -7.01 -6.69 -14.57
N THR A 177 -5.99 -5.97 -14.12
CA THR A 177 -6.06 -4.52 -13.89
C THR A 177 -5.79 -3.70 -15.14
N LEU A 178 -5.14 -4.28 -16.18
CA LEU A 178 -4.74 -3.58 -17.41
C LEU A 178 -5.86 -2.77 -18.08
N PRO A 179 -7.12 -3.28 -18.20
CA PRO A 179 -8.17 -2.51 -18.87
C PRO A 179 -8.65 -1.29 -18.06
N TYR A 180 -8.29 -1.20 -16.79
CA TYR A 180 -8.88 -0.26 -15.85
C TYR A 180 -7.87 0.70 -15.21
N ILE A 181 -6.57 0.56 -15.50
CA ILE A 181 -5.51 1.46 -15.01
C ILE A 181 -5.00 2.34 -16.16
N ASP A 182 -5.01 3.65 -15.96
CA ASP A 182 -4.47 4.61 -16.91
C ASP A 182 -2.96 4.81 -16.74
N GLU A 183 -2.43 4.62 -15.52
CA GLU A 183 -1.02 4.80 -15.23
C GLU A 183 -0.56 3.91 -14.07
N TYR A 184 0.54 3.20 -14.29
CA TYR A 184 1.21 2.35 -13.29
C TYR A 184 2.43 3.09 -12.74
N LEU A 185 2.48 3.28 -11.42
CA LEU A 185 3.64 3.76 -10.67
C LEU A 185 4.35 2.52 -10.13
N CYS A 186 5.34 2.01 -10.88
CA CYS A 186 5.98 0.73 -10.58
C CYS A 186 7.29 0.93 -9.80
N ASP A 187 7.38 0.36 -8.61
CA ASP A 187 8.59 0.39 -7.80
C ASP A 187 9.64 -0.59 -8.32
N VAL A 188 10.77 -0.09 -8.79
CA VAL A 188 11.98 -0.87 -9.09
C VAL A 188 12.94 -0.73 -7.90
N LYS A 189 12.96 -1.75 -7.04
CA LYS A 189 13.68 -1.66 -5.76
C LYS A 189 15.14 -2.11 -5.86
N HIS A 190 15.40 -3.20 -6.57
CA HIS A 190 16.73 -3.78 -6.77
C HIS A 190 16.70 -4.80 -7.92
N THR A 191 17.83 -4.99 -8.60
CA THR A 191 17.97 -6.01 -9.68
C THR A 191 18.64 -7.29 -9.20
N ASP A 192 19.46 -7.24 -8.15
CA ASP A 192 20.06 -8.42 -7.53
C ASP A 192 19.04 -9.22 -6.70
N PRO A 193 18.78 -10.50 -7.05
CA PRO A 193 17.76 -11.30 -6.37
C PRO A 193 18.12 -11.66 -4.93
N VAL A 194 19.40 -11.74 -4.59
CA VAL A 194 19.85 -12.08 -3.24
C VAL A 194 19.60 -10.91 -2.30
N LYS A 195 20.05 -9.72 -2.69
CA LYS A 195 19.86 -8.49 -1.91
C LYS A 195 18.38 -8.15 -1.79
N LEU A 196 17.61 -8.22 -2.87
CA LEU A 196 16.18 -7.94 -2.83
C LEU A 196 15.45 -8.87 -1.87
N ARG A 197 15.75 -10.17 -1.93
CA ARG A 197 15.13 -11.16 -1.05
C ARG A 197 15.49 -10.93 0.42
N ALA A 198 16.75 -10.62 0.71
CA ALA A 198 17.22 -10.37 2.08
C ALA A 198 16.45 -9.22 2.75
N GLU A 199 16.25 -8.12 2.04
CA GLU A 199 15.70 -6.87 2.58
C GLU A 199 14.17 -6.75 2.44
N THR A 200 13.55 -7.54 1.56
CA THR A 200 12.10 -7.41 1.28
C THR A 200 11.34 -8.72 1.39
N GLY A 201 12.01 -9.85 1.44
CA GLY A 201 11.40 -11.18 1.31
C GLY A 201 10.86 -11.48 -0.09
N GLY A 202 11.03 -10.57 -1.06
CA GLY A 202 10.47 -10.68 -2.40
C GLY A 202 11.27 -11.55 -3.35
N ASP A 203 10.65 -11.86 -4.49
CA ASP A 203 11.27 -12.54 -5.63
C ASP A 203 11.55 -11.52 -6.74
N ALA A 204 12.82 -11.14 -6.91
CA ALA A 204 13.23 -10.14 -7.89
C ALA A 204 12.83 -10.51 -9.31
N GLN A 205 12.95 -11.80 -9.68
CA GLN A 205 12.60 -12.26 -11.01
C GLN A 205 11.12 -12.01 -11.30
N MET A 206 10.25 -12.38 -10.35
CA MET A 206 8.82 -12.16 -10.50
C MET A 206 8.48 -10.66 -10.59
N LEU A 207 9.07 -9.81 -9.74
CA LEU A 207 8.79 -8.36 -9.74
C LEU A 207 9.21 -7.73 -11.08
N LEU A 208 10.44 -7.99 -11.53
CA LEU A 208 10.97 -7.41 -12.75
C LEU A 208 10.25 -7.96 -14.00
N ASP A 209 9.94 -9.25 -14.03
CA ASP A 209 9.18 -9.86 -15.14
C ASP A 209 7.75 -9.29 -15.24
N ASN A 210 7.11 -9.00 -14.12
CA ASN A 210 5.80 -8.38 -14.13
C ASN A 210 5.85 -6.95 -14.67
N ILE A 211 6.86 -6.15 -14.31
CA ILE A 211 7.06 -4.80 -14.88
C ILE A 211 7.30 -4.89 -16.39
N ARG A 212 8.13 -5.84 -16.83
CA ARG A 212 8.39 -6.08 -18.28
C ARG A 212 7.09 -6.45 -19.01
N LYS A 213 6.30 -7.38 -18.47
CA LYS A 213 5.03 -7.78 -19.05
C LYS A 213 4.01 -6.64 -19.09
N LEU A 214 3.97 -5.76 -18.07
CA LEU A 214 3.14 -4.55 -18.12
C LEU A 214 3.54 -3.67 -19.30
N ALA A 215 4.85 -3.41 -19.50
CA ALA A 215 5.35 -2.61 -20.60
C ALA A 215 5.05 -3.25 -21.98
N GLU A 216 5.26 -4.57 -22.12
CA GLU A 216 4.95 -5.34 -23.34
C GLU A 216 3.45 -5.30 -23.69
N ASN A 217 2.57 -5.20 -22.70
CA ASN A 217 1.13 -5.07 -22.89
C ASN A 217 0.66 -3.60 -23.05
N GLY A 218 1.59 -2.65 -23.24
CA GLY A 218 1.29 -1.27 -23.55
C GLY A 218 0.84 -0.44 -22.34
N ALA A 219 1.08 -0.89 -21.13
CA ALA A 219 0.78 -0.12 -19.93
C ALA A 219 1.62 1.17 -19.90
N LYS A 220 0.99 2.29 -19.53
CA LYS A 220 1.69 3.55 -19.27
C LYS A 220 2.36 3.45 -17.90
N ILE A 221 3.68 3.39 -17.87
CA ILE A 221 4.46 3.17 -16.67
C ILE A 221 5.30 4.41 -16.33
N LEU A 222 5.27 4.80 -15.05
CA LEU A 222 6.29 5.60 -14.39
C LEU A 222 7.07 4.66 -13.45
N ALA A 223 8.35 4.43 -13.76
CA ALA A 223 9.21 3.66 -12.86
C ALA A 223 9.58 4.53 -11.66
N ARG A 224 9.39 4.01 -10.45
CA ARG A 224 9.77 4.67 -9.20
C ARG A 224 10.93 3.92 -8.55
N VAL A 225 11.97 4.63 -8.18
CA VAL A 225 13.17 4.05 -7.58
C VAL A 225 13.36 4.67 -6.20
N PRO A 226 12.93 3.98 -5.12
CA PRO A 226 13.23 4.42 -3.77
C PRO A 226 14.72 4.21 -3.48
N MET A 227 15.46 5.30 -3.23
CA MET A 227 16.90 5.27 -2.98
C MET A 227 17.18 4.98 -1.51
N ILE A 228 17.48 3.73 -1.18
CA ILE A 228 17.68 3.26 0.20
C ILE A 228 19.18 3.14 0.48
N PRO A 229 19.74 3.91 1.41
CA PRO A 229 21.16 3.85 1.76
C PRO A 229 21.61 2.45 2.17
N GLY A 230 22.70 1.97 1.56
CA GLY A 230 23.25 0.64 1.81
C GLY A 230 22.54 -0.51 1.09
N PHE A 231 21.44 -0.24 0.40
CA PHE A 231 20.70 -1.25 -0.36
C PHE A 231 20.87 -1.07 -1.88
N ASN A 232 20.48 0.07 -2.44
CA ASN A 232 20.48 0.28 -3.88
C ASN A 232 21.08 1.63 -4.31
N THR A 233 21.94 2.23 -3.46
CA THR A 233 22.55 3.53 -3.74
C THR A 233 23.96 3.44 -4.30
N ASP A 234 24.54 2.25 -4.46
CA ASP A 234 25.81 2.08 -5.13
C ASP A 234 25.68 2.26 -6.66
N GLU A 235 26.74 2.79 -7.29
CA GLU A 235 26.73 3.15 -8.72
C GLU A 235 26.38 1.96 -9.63
N ALA A 236 26.89 0.77 -9.31
CA ALA A 236 26.65 -0.44 -10.12
C ALA A 236 25.17 -0.83 -10.10
N GLU A 237 24.50 -0.74 -8.95
CA GLU A 237 23.07 -1.06 -8.84
C GLU A 237 22.20 0.03 -9.49
N VAL A 238 22.51 1.30 -9.29
CA VAL A 238 21.80 2.41 -9.96
C VAL A 238 21.87 2.22 -11.49
N GLU A 239 23.04 1.89 -12.01
CA GLU A 239 23.23 1.61 -13.43
C GLU A 239 22.45 0.36 -13.89
N SER A 240 22.42 -0.69 -13.07
CA SER A 240 21.66 -1.92 -13.35
C SER A 240 20.14 -1.66 -13.41
N ILE A 241 19.62 -0.91 -12.46
CA ILE A 241 18.21 -0.46 -12.45
C ILE A 241 17.93 0.37 -13.71
N GLY A 242 18.81 1.31 -14.06
CA GLY A 242 18.67 2.14 -15.26
C GLY A 242 18.64 1.30 -16.54
N ARG A 243 19.55 0.31 -16.68
CA ARG A 243 19.57 -0.63 -17.80
C ARG A 243 18.28 -1.46 -17.87
N PHE A 244 17.77 -1.93 -16.73
CA PHE A 244 16.50 -2.67 -16.68
C PHE A 244 15.34 -1.80 -17.19
N ILE A 245 15.17 -0.59 -16.67
CA ILE A 245 14.10 0.35 -17.06
C ILE A 245 14.19 0.68 -18.57
N ALA A 246 15.39 0.94 -19.07
CA ALA A 246 15.63 1.19 -20.49
C ALA A 246 15.28 -0.02 -21.37
N SER A 247 15.62 -1.24 -20.92
CA SER A 247 15.29 -2.48 -21.63
C SER A 247 13.78 -2.70 -21.78
N CYS A 248 13.00 -2.22 -20.80
CA CYS A 248 11.53 -2.23 -20.83
C CYS A 248 10.95 -1.07 -21.65
N LYS A 249 11.76 -0.17 -22.21
CA LYS A 249 11.35 1.05 -22.94
C LYS A 249 10.43 1.96 -22.11
N ILE A 250 10.59 1.98 -20.79
CA ILE A 250 9.83 2.86 -19.90
C ILE A 250 10.41 4.28 -20.00
N PRO A 251 9.62 5.29 -20.44
CA PRO A 251 10.17 6.60 -20.79
C PRO A 251 10.35 7.54 -19.60
N ARG A 252 9.82 7.20 -18.43
CA ARG A 252 9.80 8.08 -17.26
C ARG A 252 10.26 7.35 -16.02
N VAL A 253 11.14 8.02 -15.26
CA VAL A 253 11.66 7.54 -13.98
C VAL A 253 11.50 8.63 -12.94
N GLU A 254 11.09 8.26 -11.75
CA GLU A 254 11.07 9.11 -10.57
C GLU A 254 11.97 8.50 -9.50
N ILE A 255 12.90 9.29 -8.99
CA ILE A 255 13.76 8.91 -7.87
C ILE A 255 13.11 9.40 -6.58
N LEU A 256 12.87 8.48 -5.65
CA LEU A 256 12.26 8.79 -4.37
C LEU A 256 13.33 8.82 -3.28
N ASN A 257 13.40 9.92 -2.55
CA ASN A 257 14.31 10.04 -1.43
C ASN A 257 13.90 9.13 -0.26
N PHE A 258 14.90 8.52 0.38
CA PHE A 258 14.68 7.76 1.60
C PHE A 258 14.12 8.62 2.73
N HIS A 259 13.16 8.08 3.46
CA HIS A 259 12.60 8.67 4.67
C HIS A 259 12.24 7.59 5.70
N ARG A 260 12.09 7.99 6.97
CA ARG A 260 11.80 7.10 8.09
C ARG A 260 10.35 7.20 8.59
N LEU A 261 9.39 7.46 7.72
CA LEU A 261 7.98 7.64 8.11
C LEU A 261 7.33 6.37 8.68
N GLY A 262 7.85 5.19 8.38
CA GLY A 262 7.37 3.93 8.92
C GLY A 262 7.89 3.56 10.31
N VAL A 263 9.01 4.17 10.76
CA VAL A 263 9.67 3.79 12.02
C VAL A 263 8.78 3.99 13.27
N PRO A 264 7.96 5.05 13.37
CA PRO A 264 7.10 5.24 14.54
C PRO A 264 5.79 4.43 14.50
N LYS A 265 5.58 3.60 13.52
CA LYS A 265 4.38 2.78 13.31
C LYS A 265 4.64 1.34 13.67
#